data_6a1c0c83dce210eca3499ac7409f4a78
#
_entry.id   6a1c0c83dce210eca3499ac7409f4a78
#
_cell.length_a   1.000
_cell.length_b   1.000
_cell.length_c   1.000
_cell.angle_alpha   90.00
_cell.angle_beta   90.00
_cell.angle_gamma   90.00
#
_symmetry.space_group_name_H-M   'P 1'
#
loop_
_entity.id
_entity.type
_entity.pdbx_description
1 polymer ?
#
loop_
_entity_poly.entity_id
_entity_poly.type
_entity_poly.pdbx_seq_one_letter_code
_entity_poly.pdbx_strand_id
1 'polypeptide(L)'
;MLKWRELGADERADWFETRLCRDFPADEVKPLDLLEKLCEQGRYHCYLFYEQPEVPVGYAYLMTIDRFTLLDYLAVEPSMRGGGYGSQILPILEEMLPEGNTLLIEAENPACAVSLEDRSVRLARVRFYKKAGMRLTEVLEKAFGVDFRILTGGAQVSDRDKQLETLKASAGDN
;
A
#
# COMPACT_ATOMS: atom_id res chain seq x y z
N MET A 1 -15.84 3.83 15.27
CA MET A 1 -14.80 4.62 14.57
C MET A 1 -13.54 3.78 14.46
N LEU A 2 -13.00 3.67 13.27
CA LEU A 2 -11.78 2.92 13.01
C LEU A 2 -10.58 3.61 13.67
N LYS A 3 -9.83 2.86 14.45
CA LYS A 3 -8.61 3.29 15.14
C LYS A 3 -7.39 2.65 14.50
N TRP A 4 -6.23 3.18 14.77
CA TRP A 4 -4.98 2.62 14.27
C TRP A 4 -3.85 2.74 15.31
N ARG A 5 -2.87 1.86 15.18
CA ARG A 5 -1.59 1.93 15.87
C ARG A 5 -0.49 1.33 15.02
N GLU A 6 0.74 1.68 15.30
CA GLU A 6 1.89 1.04 14.67
C GLU A 6 2.19 -0.31 15.33
N LEU A 7 2.60 -1.30 14.55
CA LEU A 7 3.08 -2.59 15.05
C LEU A 7 4.49 -2.42 15.63
N GLY A 8 4.68 -2.93 16.85
CA GLY A 8 5.99 -2.97 17.49
C GLY A 8 6.91 -4.03 16.88
N ALA A 9 8.21 -3.91 17.17
CA ALA A 9 9.23 -4.84 16.68
C ALA A 9 8.96 -6.30 17.07
N ASP A 10 8.39 -6.52 18.24
CA ASP A 10 8.03 -7.85 18.77
C ASP A 10 6.81 -8.47 18.06
N GLU A 11 5.99 -7.68 17.39
CA GLU A 11 4.79 -8.14 16.68
C GLU A 11 5.02 -8.37 15.18
N ARG A 12 5.96 -7.66 14.56
CA ARG A 12 6.11 -7.61 13.09
C ARG A 12 6.38 -8.97 12.47
N ALA A 13 7.20 -9.81 13.08
CA ALA A 13 7.51 -11.15 12.56
C ALA A 13 6.26 -12.04 12.50
N ASP A 14 5.45 -12.05 13.55
CA ASP A 14 4.19 -12.80 13.57
C ASP A 14 3.21 -12.29 12.53
N TRP A 15 3.03 -10.97 12.41
CA TRP A 15 2.16 -10.35 11.40
C TRP A 15 2.63 -10.62 9.98
N PHE A 16 3.93 -10.64 9.74
CA PHE A 16 4.52 -11.02 8.46
C PHE A 16 4.13 -12.44 8.07
N GLU A 17 4.34 -13.42 8.95
CA GLU A 17 4.09 -14.82 8.67
C GLU A 17 2.59 -15.15 8.57
N THR A 18 1.79 -14.62 9.49
CA THR A 18 0.37 -15.00 9.61
C THR A 18 -0.58 -14.19 8.76
N ARG A 19 -0.21 -12.99 8.32
CA ARG A 19 -1.06 -12.10 7.51
C ARG A 19 -0.46 -11.73 6.18
N LEU A 20 0.70 -11.11 6.15
CA LEU A 20 1.30 -10.64 4.90
C LEU A 20 1.52 -11.79 3.92
N CYS A 21 2.13 -12.88 4.37
CA CYS A 21 2.36 -14.07 3.55
C CYS A 21 1.06 -14.81 3.18
N ARG A 22 0.01 -14.65 3.96
CA ARG A 22 -1.33 -15.17 3.62
C ARG A 22 -2.00 -14.37 2.50
N ASP A 23 -1.89 -13.04 2.57
CA ASP A 23 -2.70 -12.13 1.76
C ASP A 23 -2.05 -11.77 0.41
N PHE A 24 -0.73 -11.92 0.30
CA PHE A 24 0.04 -11.54 -0.90
C PHE A 24 0.87 -12.71 -1.44
N PRO A 25 1.04 -12.80 -2.78
CA PRO A 25 1.92 -13.81 -3.39
C PRO A 25 3.37 -13.68 -2.92
N ALA A 26 4.07 -14.81 -2.80
CA ALA A 26 5.43 -14.85 -2.27
C ALA A 26 6.43 -13.98 -3.06
N ASP A 27 6.23 -13.84 -4.36
CA ASP A 27 7.07 -13.02 -5.25
C ASP A 27 6.80 -11.51 -5.10
N GLU A 28 5.69 -11.11 -4.48
CA GLU A 28 5.35 -9.71 -4.19
C GLU A 28 5.73 -9.29 -2.77
N VAL A 29 6.06 -10.24 -1.89
CA VAL A 29 6.37 -9.97 -0.48
C VAL A 29 7.86 -9.70 -0.31
N LYS A 30 8.20 -8.51 0.21
CA LYS A 30 9.56 -8.18 0.60
C LYS A 30 10.06 -9.11 1.70
N PRO A 31 11.33 -9.52 1.70
CA PRO A 31 11.90 -10.32 2.80
C PRO A 31 11.75 -9.63 4.15
N LEU A 32 11.50 -10.41 5.20
CA LEU A 32 11.29 -9.88 6.57
C LEU A 32 12.49 -9.08 7.08
N ASP A 33 13.70 -9.56 6.82
CA ASP A 33 14.94 -8.88 7.23
C ASP A 33 15.10 -7.49 6.56
N LEU A 34 14.66 -7.35 5.30
CA LEU A 34 14.62 -6.07 4.63
C LEU A 34 13.59 -5.14 5.28
N LEU A 35 12.38 -5.63 5.56
CA LEU A 35 11.34 -4.85 6.23
C LEU A 35 11.79 -4.35 7.60
N GLU A 36 12.39 -5.24 8.40
CA GLU A 36 12.93 -4.89 9.73
C GLU A 36 14.01 -3.81 9.64
N LYS A 37 14.96 -3.95 8.71
CA LYS A 37 15.99 -2.95 8.47
C LYS A 37 15.41 -1.59 8.10
N LEU A 38 14.42 -1.56 7.22
CA LEU A 38 13.74 -0.32 6.81
C LEU A 38 12.95 0.32 7.96
N CYS A 39 12.33 -0.51 8.82
CA CYS A 39 11.67 -0.03 10.05
C CYS A 39 12.67 0.59 11.02
N GLU A 40 13.82 -0.05 11.25
CA GLU A 40 14.90 0.48 12.10
C GLU A 40 15.44 1.81 11.58
N GLN A 41 15.45 2.02 10.27
CA GLN A 41 15.86 3.28 9.64
C GLN A 41 14.77 4.37 9.69
N GLY A 42 13.57 4.06 10.21
CA GLY A 42 12.43 4.97 10.23
C GLY A 42 11.81 5.25 8.86
N ARG A 43 12.10 4.42 7.86
CA ARG A 43 11.61 4.56 6.48
C ARG A 43 10.41 3.70 6.16
N TYR A 44 10.08 2.75 7.02
CA TYR A 44 8.99 1.79 6.81
C TYR A 44 8.15 1.67 8.06
N HIS A 45 6.84 1.73 7.90
CA HIS A 45 5.88 1.73 8.99
C HIS A 45 4.77 0.71 8.72
N CYS A 46 4.48 -0.12 9.71
CA CYS A 46 3.46 -1.14 9.65
C CYS A 46 2.31 -0.76 10.59
N TYR A 47 1.15 -0.42 10.04
CA TYR A 47 -0.01 0.04 10.81
C TYR A 47 -1.10 -1.01 10.88
N LEU A 48 -1.65 -1.20 12.07
CA LEU A 48 -2.82 -2.01 12.35
C LEU A 48 -4.05 -1.12 12.52
N PHE A 49 -5.15 -1.51 11.89
CA PHE A 49 -6.46 -0.86 12.02
C PHE A 49 -7.42 -1.76 12.80
N TYR A 50 -8.18 -1.18 13.71
CA TYR A 50 -9.10 -1.90 14.60
C TYR A 50 -10.26 -1.01 15.06
N GLU A 51 -11.41 -1.58 15.36
CA GLU A 51 -12.53 -0.90 16.01
C GLU A 51 -12.54 -1.16 17.51
N GLN A 52 -12.25 -2.39 17.89
CA GLN A 52 -12.13 -2.83 19.28
C GLN A 52 -10.71 -3.32 19.54
N PRO A 53 -10.14 -3.09 20.74
CA PRO A 53 -8.83 -3.62 21.08
C PRO A 53 -8.73 -5.12 20.79
N GLU A 54 -7.60 -5.54 20.24
CA GLU A 54 -7.28 -6.94 19.90
C GLU A 54 -8.12 -7.58 18.79
N VAL A 55 -9.06 -6.85 18.18
CA VAL A 55 -9.82 -7.32 17.02
C VAL A 55 -9.36 -6.57 15.77
N PRO A 56 -8.40 -7.13 15.00
CA PRO A 56 -7.88 -6.46 13.81
C PRO A 56 -8.96 -6.39 12.72
N VAL A 57 -9.00 -5.27 12.04
CA VAL A 57 -9.84 -5.04 10.86
C VAL A 57 -9.01 -5.12 9.58
N GLY A 58 -7.78 -4.63 9.64
CA GLY A 58 -6.88 -4.63 8.50
C GLY A 58 -5.53 -4.02 8.86
N TYR A 59 -4.65 -3.98 7.89
CA TYR A 59 -3.32 -3.41 8.05
C TYR A 59 -2.86 -2.69 6.78
N ALA A 60 -1.93 -1.76 6.96
CA ALA A 60 -1.26 -1.07 5.86
C ALA A 60 0.22 -0.88 6.17
N TYR A 61 1.07 -1.17 5.19
CA TYR A 61 2.51 -0.98 5.28
C TYR A 61 2.92 0.14 4.34
N LEU A 62 3.60 1.14 4.89
CA LEU A 62 4.00 2.36 4.19
C LEU A 62 5.52 2.49 4.15
N MET A 63 6.04 2.85 2.98
CA MET A 63 7.44 3.21 2.79
C MET A 63 7.57 4.69 2.46
N THR A 64 8.31 5.45 3.25
CA THR A 64 8.48 6.89 3.05
C THR A 64 9.86 7.20 2.49
N ILE A 65 9.89 7.96 1.39
CA ILE A 65 11.09 8.48 0.76
C ILE A 65 10.87 9.96 0.47
N ASP A 66 11.59 10.84 1.17
CA ASP A 66 11.46 12.30 1.05
C ASP A 66 9.99 12.76 1.22
N ARG A 67 9.42 13.33 0.18
CA ARG A 67 8.03 13.83 0.14
C ARG A 67 7.01 12.81 -0.40
N PHE A 68 7.43 11.56 -0.61
CA PHE A 68 6.58 10.50 -1.11
C PHE A 68 6.43 9.39 -0.09
N THR A 69 5.23 8.85 0.01
CA THR A 69 4.93 7.66 0.80
C THR A 69 4.25 6.63 -0.09
N LEU A 70 4.89 5.50 -0.28
CA LEU A 70 4.33 4.37 -1.02
C LEU A 70 3.46 3.52 -0.11
N LEU A 71 2.22 3.26 -0.51
CA LEU A 71 1.38 2.22 0.07
C LEU A 71 1.86 0.88 -0.48
N ASP A 72 2.72 0.20 0.27
CA ASP A 72 3.34 -1.05 -0.16
C ASP A 72 2.38 -2.23 -0.05
N TYR A 73 1.65 -2.33 1.07
CA TYR A 73 0.63 -3.35 1.30
C TYR A 73 -0.59 -2.77 1.99
N LEU A 74 -1.77 -3.18 1.55
CA LEU A 74 -3.06 -2.89 2.21
C LEU A 74 -3.92 -4.13 2.14
N ALA A 75 -4.38 -4.62 3.27
CA ALA A 75 -5.31 -5.72 3.35
C ALA A 75 -6.33 -5.53 4.47
N VAL A 76 -7.56 -5.99 4.21
CA VAL A 76 -8.62 -6.12 5.21
C VAL A 76 -8.69 -7.57 5.64
N GLU A 77 -8.84 -7.84 6.94
CA GLU A 77 -8.98 -9.21 7.45
C GLU A 77 -10.11 -9.94 6.72
N PRO A 78 -9.92 -11.22 6.33
CA PRO A 78 -10.90 -11.94 5.51
C PRO A 78 -12.32 -11.91 6.05
N SER A 79 -12.49 -12.02 7.37
CA SER A 79 -13.79 -11.97 8.04
C SER A 79 -14.45 -10.58 8.02
N MET A 80 -13.69 -9.53 7.73
CA MET A 80 -14.14 -8.13 7.71
C MET A 80 -14.35 -7.59 6.30
N ARG A 81 -14.06 -8.36 5.28
CA ARG A 81 -14.21 -7.95 3.88
C ARG A 81 -15.67 -7.72 3.52
N GLY A 82 -15.90 -6.80 2.59
CA GLY A 82 -17.25 -6.40 2.18
C GLY A 82 -17.92 -5.37 3.09
N GLY A 83 -17.31 -5.01 4.22
CA GLY A 83 -17.81 -4.01 5.16
C GLY A 83 -17.39 -2.57 4.89
N GLY A 84 -16.68 -2.31 3.78
CA GLY A 84 -16.22 -0.96 3.42
C GLY A 84 -15.00 -0.46 4.20
N TYR A 85 -14.31 -1.32 4.93
CA TYR A 85 -13.15 -0.94 5.76
C TYR A 85 -11.97 -0.42 4.93
N GLY A 86 -11.69 -1.01 3.78
CA GLY A 86 -10.64 -0.50 2.88
C GLY A 86 -10.85 0.96 2.50
N SER A 87 -12.09 1.34 2.20
CA SER A 87 -12.46 2.73 1.89
C SER A 87 -12.37 3.68 3.09
N GLN A 88 -12.44 3.16 4.32
CA GLN A 88 -12.23 3.93 5.53
C GLN A 88 -10.73 4.08 5.87
N ILE A 89 -9.92 3.08 5.58
CA ILE A 89 -8.47 3.10 5.84
C ILE A 89 -7.76 4.14 4.97
N LEU A 90 -8.08 4.24 3.69
CA LEU A 90 -7.37 5.12 2.76
C LEU A 90 -7.40 6.61 3.16
N PRO A 91 -8.53 7.21 3.55
CA PRO A 91 -8.53 8.58 4.06
C PRO A 91 -7.70 8.75 5.33
N ILE A 92 -7.70 7.76 6.22
CA ILE A 92 -6.89 7.79 7.44
C ILE A 92 -5.40 7.81 7.06
N LEU A 93 -4.98 7.01 6.09
CA LEU A 93 -3.60 7.02 5.60
C LEU A 93 -3.21 8.40 5.06
N GLU A 94 -4.08 9.08 4.32
CA GLU A 94 -3.81 10.43 3.84
C GLU A 94 -3.64 11.43 5.00
N GLU A 95 -4.47 11.34 6.02
CA GLU A 95 -4.36 12.19 7.23
C GLU A 95 -3.09 11.93 8.05
N MET A 96 -2.56 10.70 7.99
CA MET A 96 -1.33 10.31 8.69
C MET A 96 -0.06 10.79 7.99
N LEU A 97 -0.14 11.18 6.72
CA LEU A 97 1.04 11.63 5.97
C LEU A 97 1.64 12.88 6.59
N PRO A 98 2.98 13.02 6.57
CA PRO A 98 3.61 14.31 6.86
C PRO A 98 3.08 15.40 5.94
N GLU A 99 3.01 16.62 6.44
CA GLU A 99 2.55 17.77 5.64
C GLU A 99 3.35 17.90 4.34
N GLY A 100 2.64 18.08 3.23
CA GLY A 100 3.24 18.18 1.90
C GLY A 100 3.60 16.84 1.25
N ASN A 101 3.37 15.71 1.94
CA ASN A 101 3.67 14.39 1.38
C ASN A 101 2.60 13.92 0.39
N THR A 102 3.03 13.16 -0.61
CA THR A 102 2.17 12.52 -1.59
C THR A 102 2.11 11.01 -1.33
N LEU A 103 0.91 10.47 -1.22
CA LEU A 103 0.68 9.02 -1.18
C LEU A 103 0.78 8.47 -2.62
N LEU A 104 1.59 7.44 -2.80
CA LEU A 104 1.71 6.70 -4.06
C LEU A 104 1.08 5.32 -3.90
N ILE A 105 0.27 4.92 -4.87
CA ILE A 105 -0.36 3.60 -4.93
C ILE A 105 -0.06 2.98 -6.29
N GLU A 106 0.50 1.77 -6.28
CA GLU A 106 0.72 0.95 -7.46
C GLU A 106 -0.48 0.01 -7.65
N ALA A 107 -1.14 0.11 -8.79
CA ALA A 107 -2.19 -0.82 -9.17
C ALA A 107 -1.83 -1.49 -10.50
N GLU A 108 -1.95 -2.81 -10.58
CA GLU A 108 -1.66 -3.54 -11.81
C GLU A 108 -2.45 -2.96 -12.98
N ASN A 109 -1.74 -2.72 -14.10
CA ASN A 109 -2.34 -2.08 -15.28
C ASN A 109 -3.40 -2.99 -15.93
N PRO A 110 -4.67 -2.59 -15.98
CA PRO A 110 -5.72 -3.38 -16.62
C PRO A 110 -5.48 -3.66 -18.11
N ALA A 111 -4.76 -2.76 -18.79
CA ALA A 111 -4.42 -2.93 -20.20
C ALA A 111 -3.42 -4.07 -20.47
N CYS A 112 -2.68 -4.49 -19.43
CA CYS A 112 -1.68 -5.56 -19.51
C CYS A 112 -2.19 -6.88 -18.90
N ALA A 113 -3.48 -7.00 -18.66
CA ALA A 113 -4.09 -8.21 -18.11
C ALA A 113 -3.97 -9.40 -19.08
N VAL A 114 -3.75 -10.59 -18.53
CA VAL A 114 -3.55 -11.83 -19.31
C VAL A 114 -4.86 -12.53 -19.69
N SER A 115 -5.98 -12.11 -19.11
CA SER A 115 -7.32 -12.64 -19.38
C SER A 115 -8.39 -11.58 -19.12
N LEU A 116 -9.64 -11.86 -19.57
CA LEU A 116 -10.78 -10.98 -19.26
C LEU A 116 -11.10 -10.95 -17.76
N GLU A 117 -10.95 -12.09 -17.08
CA GLU A 117 -11.14 -12.20 -15.65
C GLU A 117 -10.09 -11.37 -14.88
N ASP A 118 -8.82 -11.51 -15.23
CA ASP A 118 -7.73 -10.73 -14.67
C ASP A 118 -7.93 -9.23 -14.90
N ARG A 119 -8.33 -8.84 -16.11
CA ARG A 119 -8.66 -7.44 -16.42
C ARG A 119 -9.78 -6.90 -15.56
N SER A 120 -10.83 -7.70 -15.32
CA SER A 120 -11.95 -7.32 -14.47
C SER A 120 -11.51 -7.07 -13.02
N VAL A 121 -10.65 -7.93 -12.47
CA VAL A 121 -10.07 -7.78 -11.13
C VAL A 121 -9.22 -6.52 -11.04
N ARG A 122 -8.35 -6.27 -12.02
CA ARG A 122 -7.50 -5.06 -12.05
C ARG A 122 -8.31 -3.77 -12.17
N LEU A 123 -9.36 -3.77 -13.01
CA LEU A 123 -10.28 -2.64 -13.13
C LEU A 123 -11.03 -2.36 -11.83
N ALA A 124 -11.49 -3.41 -11.14
CA ALA A 124 -12.17 -3.27 -9.85
C ALA A 124 -11.26 -2.63 -8.80
N ARG A 125 -9.98 -3.00 -8.77
CA ARG A 125 -8.97 -2.42 -7.87
C ARG A 125 -8.72 -0.94 -8.17
N VAL A 126 -8.55 -0.57 -9.42
CA VAL A 126 -8.39 0.84 -9.82
C VAL A 126 -9.64 1.66 -9.44
N ARG A 127 -10.85 1.14 -9.69
CA ARG A 127 -12.10 1.78 -9.29
C ARG A 127 -12.20 1.96 -7.78
N PHE A 128 -11.78 0.96 -7.00
CA PHE A 128 -11.75 1.03 -5.55
C PHE A 128 -10.93 2.23 -5.06
N TYR A 129 -9.71 2.38 -5.57
CA TYR A 129 -8.85 3.51 -5.19
C TYR A 129 -9.42 4.86 -5.65
N LYS A 130 -9.94 4.94 -6.87
CA LYS A 130 -10.59 6.17 -7.39
C LYS A 130 -11.80 6.56 -6.56
N LYS A 131 -12.64 5.59 -6.18
CA LYS A 131 -13.82 5.82 -5.34
C LYS A 131 -13.43 6.30 -3.93
N ALA A 132 -12.29 5.88 -3.42
CA ALA A 132 -11.73 6.35 -2.14
C ALA A 132 -11.05 7.73 -2.25
N GLY A 133 -11.10 8.40 -3.39
CA GLY A 133 -10.57 9.75 -3.58
C GLY A 133 -9.16 9.81 -4.17
N MET A 134 -8.55 8.67 -4.51
CA MET A 134 -7.22 8.65 -5.13
C MET A 134 -7.31 9.09 -6.60
N ARG A 135 -6.28 9.78 -7.06
CA ARG A 135 -6.19 10.32 -8.43
C ARG A 135 -5.35 9.40 -9.31
N LEU A 136 -5.93 8.91 -10.40
CA LEU A 136 -5.18 8.15 -11.40
C LEU A 136 -4.28 9.10 -12.20
N THR A 137 -3.01 8.75 -12.31
CA THR A 137 -2.02 9.52 -13.08
C THR A 137 -1.76 8.88 -14.45
N GLU A 138 -1.04 9.58 -15.32
CA GLU A 138 -0.53 9.06 -16.59
C GLU A 138 0.77 8.24 -16.41
N VAL A 139 1.28 8.14 -15.18
CA VAL A 139 2.51 7.41 -14.88
C VAL A 139 2.31 5.91 -15.00
N LEU A 140 3.21 5.28 -15.77
CA LEU A 140 3.32 3.84 -15.90
C LEU A 140 4.64 3.39 -15.29
N GLU A 141 4.62 2.27 -14.60
CA GLU A 141 5.80 1.67 -14.00
C GLU A 141 5.83 0.17 -14.25
N LYS A 142 7.04 -0.38 -14.33
CA LYS A 142 7.25 -1.82 -14.38
C LYS A 142 8.16 -2.25 -13.23
N ALA A 143 7.64 -3.14 -12.39
CA ALA A 143 8.38 -3.70 -11.27
C ALA A 143 8.10 -5.21 -11.18
N PHE A 144 9.15 -6.00 -10.90
CA PHE A 144 9.03 -7.47 -10.78
C PHE A 144 8.36 -8.14 -12.00
N GLY A 145 8.54 -7.58 -13.20
CA GLY A 145 7.91 -8.08 -14.43
C GLY A 145 6.43 -7.73 -14.59
N VAL A 146 5.86 -6.94 -13.70
CA VAL A 146 4.45 -6.51 -13.71
C VAL A 146 4.37 -5.03 -14.11
N ASP A 147 3.39 -4.70 -14.97
CA ASP A 147 3.09 -3.33 -15.36
C ASP A 147 2.06 -2.72 -14.42
N PHE A 148 2.36 -1.55 -13.87
CA PHE A 148 1.52 -0.82 -12.92
C PHE A 148 1.05 0.53 -13.45
N ARG A 149 -0.11 0.96 -12.99
CA ARG A 149 -0.60 2.33 -13.02
C ARG A 149 -0.40 2.94 -11.64
N ILE A 150 -0.06 4.23 -11.62
CA ILE A 150 0.17 4.97 -10.37
C ILE A 150 -1.05 5.84 -10.07
N LEU A 151 -1.57 5.70 -8.85
CA LEU A 151 -2.55 6.61 -8.27
C LEU A 151 -1.92 7.40 -7.14
N THR A 152 -2.45 8.58 -6.86
CA THR A 152 -1.92 9.46 -5.81
C THR A 152 -3.01 10.01 -4.92
N GLY A 153 -2.64 10.23 -3.66
CA GLY A 153 -3.40 10.98 -2.67
C GLY A 153 -2.50 12.03 -2.01
N GLY A 154 -3.08 12.92 -1.17
CA GLY A 154 -2.32 13.96 -0.49
C GLY A 154 -1.84 15.08 -1.43
N ALA A 155 -0.61 15.59 -1.21
CA ALA A 155 -0.06 16.71 -1.97
C ALA A 155 0.16 16.38 -3.45
N GLN A 156 -0.05 17.38 -4.32
CA GLN A 156 0.17 17.29 -5.77
C GLN A 156 1.64 17.49 -6.11
N VAL A 157 2.17 16.66 -7.01
CA VAL A 157 3.52 16.77 -7.57
C VAL A 157 3.51 16.42 -9.07
N SER A 158 4.59 16.71 -9.79
CA SER A 158 4.70 16.36 -11.20
C SER A 158 4.73 14.83 -11.41
N ASP A 159 4.25 14.36 -12.56
CA ASP A 159 4.25 12.94 -12.88
C ASP A 159 5.67 12.37 -12.99
N ARG A 160 6.62 13.18 -13.44
CA ARG A 160 8.03 12.77 -13.50
C ARG A 160 8.61 12.49 -12.11
N ASP A 161 8.32 13.35 -11.14
CA ASP A 161 8.78 13.16 -9.77
C ASP A 161 8.13 11.91 -9.15
N LYS A 162 6.83 11.71 -9.38
CA LYS A 162 6.12 10.50 -8.94
C LYS A 162 6.76 9.24 -9.49
N GLN A 163 7.04 9.20 -10.79
CA GLN A 163 7.65 8.04 -11.44
C GLN A 163 9.01 7.71 -10.84
N LEU A 164 9.87 8.72 -10.68
CA LEU A 164 11.22 8.54 -10.15
C LEU A 164 11.19 7.98 -8.71
N GLU A 165 10.35 8.53 -7.86
CA GLU A 165 10.26 8.10 -6.45
C GLU A 165 9.59 6.73 -6.32
N THR A 166 8.60 6.43 -7.16
CA THR A 166 8.00 5.09 -7.20
C THR A 166 9.02 4.04 -7.58
N LEU A 167 9.83 4.29 -8.62
CA LEU A 167 10.91 3.38 -9.02
C LEU A 167 11.91 3.12 -7.89
N LYS A 168 12.32 4.16 -7.17
CA LYS A 168 13.21 4.03 -6.01
C LYS A 168 12.58 3.21 -4.89
N ALA A 169 11.31 3.46 -4.59
CA ALA A 169 10.58 2.74 -3.55
C ALA A 169 10.45 1.26 -3.89
N SER A 170 10.04 0.94 -5.12
CA SER A 170 9.85 -0.44 -5.59
C SER A 170 11.14 -1.24 -5.64
N ALA A 171 12.25 -0.60 -6.01
CA ALA A 171 13.57 -1.22 -6.04
C ALA A 171 14.13 -1.50 -4.65
N GLY A 172 13.54 -0.93 -3.60
CA GLY A 172 14.05 -1.03 -2.25
C GLY A 172 15.40 -0.33 -2.05
N ASP A 173 15.67 0.68 -2.86
CA ASP A 173 16.92 1.42 -2.81
C ASP A 173 17.10 2.14 -1.47
N ASN A 174 18.32 1.98 -0.99
CA ASN A 174 18.81 2.60 0.26
C ASN A 174 19.46 3.95 -0.01
#